data_7a54b7c700333a7b7d7e9d60aa03f9ab
#
_entry.id   7a54b7c700333a7b7d7e9d60aa03f9ab
#
_cell.length_a   1.000
_cell.length_b   1.000
_cell.length_c   1.000
_cell.angle_alpha   90.00
_cell.angle_beta   90.00
_cell.angle_gamma   90.00
#
_symmetry.space_group_name_H-M   'P 1'
#
loop_
_entity.id
_entity.type
_entity.pdbx_description
1 polymer ?
#
loop_
_entity_poly.entity_id
_entity_poly.type
_entity_poly.pdbx_seq_one_letter_code
_entity_poly.pdbx_strand_id
1 'polypeptide(L)'
;MAGDWNKGTIDQFRAKGGKGIGPFGDKLLLLTTRGAKSGQVRTTPLVYHRDGDRYVIAASKGGAPSHPSWYHNLVKHGEGEVEVGREKFKVRATPIAKGPERDRLYEAHGDNFAGFKDYPKRTKRIIPVVVLERVS
;
A
#
# COMPACT_ATOMS: atom_id res chain seq x y z
N MET A 1 -3.02 16.19 11.96
CA MET A 1 -2.95 16.26 10.49
C MET A 1 -2.42 14.97 9.94
N ALA A 2 -3.02 14.48 8.84
CA ALA A 2 -2.60 13.21 8.23
C ALA A 2 -1.12 13.21 7.83
N GLY A 3 -0.59 14.36 7.33
CA GLY A 3 0.80 14.47 6.94
C GLY A 3 1.79 14.29 8.10
N ASP A 4 1.43 14.80 9.27
CA ASP A 4 2.30 14.69 10.46
C ASP A 4 2.35 13.25 10.97
N TRP A 5 1.21 12.54 10.95
CA TRP A 5 1.15 11.15 11.33
C TRP A 5 2.00 10.28 10.39
N ASN A 6 1.86 10.50 9.09
CA ASN A 6 2.66 9.77 8.11
C ASN A 6 4.15 10.05 8.27
N LYS A 7 4.52 11.30 8.53
CA LYS A 7 5.92 11.67 8.74
C LYS A 7 6.52 10.91 9.93
N GLY A 8 5.81 10.85 11.06
CA GLY A 8 6.27 10.12 12.25
C GLY A 8 6.47 8.64 11.96
N THR A 9 5.52 8.02 11.25
CA THR A 9 5.60 6.60 10.90
C THR A 9 6.74 6.34 9.92
N ILE A 10 6.94 7.23 8.95
CA ILE A 10 8.04 7.14 7.98
C ILE A 10 9.39 7.23 8.69
N ASP A 11 9.53 8.17 9.61
CA ASP A 11 10.77 8.35 10.37
C ASP A 11 11.08 7.10 11.22
N GLN A 12 10.06 6.54 11.88
CA GLN A 12 10.21 5.29 12.64
C GLN A 12 10.62 4.13 11.73
N PHE A 13 9.96 4.00 10.58
CA PHE A 13 10.27 2.94 9.62
C PHE A 13 11.74 3.00 9.23
N ARG A 14 12.23 4.17 8.87
CA ARG A 14 13.62 4.34 8.41
C ARG A 14 14.61 4.12 9.53
N ALA A 15 14.28 4.57 10.75
CA ALA A 15 15.14 4.37 11.91
C ALA A 15 15.27 2.91 12.31
N LYS A 16 14.18 2.14 12.17
CA LYS A 16 14.11 0.75 12.63
C LYS A 16 14.26 -0.27 11.49
N GLY A 17 14.50 0.17 10.26
CA GLY A 17 14.59 -0.72 9.10
C GLY A 17 13.32 -1.50 8.83
N GLY A 18 12.17 -0.87 9.04
CA GLY A 18 10.86 -1.45 8.77
C GLY A 18 10.37 -2.44 9.79
N LYS A 19 11.03 -2.57 10.94
CA LYS A 19 10.69 -3.56 11.99
C LYS A 19 10.14 -2.88 13.23
N GLY A 20 9.18 -3.57 13.88
CA GLY A 20 8.66 -3.11 15.17
C GLY A 20 7.93 -1.77 15.10
N ILE A 21 7.17 -1.51 14.06
CA ILE A 21 6.49 -0.25 13.85
C ILE A 21 5.11 -0.28 14.50
N GLY A 22 5.04 0.03 15.80
CA GLY A 22 3.79 0.05 16.55
C GLY A 22 2.95 -1.21 16.36
N PRO A 23 1.63 -1.09 16.12
CA PRO A 23 0.76 -2.26 15.94
C PRO A 23 0.99 -2.99 14.62
N PHE A 24 1.78 -2.43 13.70
CA PHE A 24 2.01 -3.02 12.38
C PHE A 24 3.21 -3.98 12.36
N GLY A 25 4.09 -3.92 13.38
CA GLY A 25 5.27 -4.77 13.44
C GLY A 25 6.15 -4.61 12.19
N ASP A 26 6.34 -5.70 11.45
CA ASP A 26 7.17 -5.75 10.24
C ASP A 26 6.32 -5.71 8.95
N LYS A 27 5.05 -5.36 9.04
CA LYS A 27 4.09 -5.49 7.95
C LYS A 27 3.93 -4.23 7.10
N LEU A 28 4.74 -3.20 7.33
CA LEU A 28 4.70 -1.96 6.54
C LEU A 28 5.78 -1.93 5.46
N LEU A 29 5.42 -1.31 4.35
CA LEU A 29 6.38 -0.77 3.39
C LEU A 29 6.12 0.74 3.24
N LEU A 30 7.08 1.46 2.70
CA LEU A 30 6.87 2.83 2.30
C LEU A 30 6.70 2.88 0.78
N LEU A 31 5.59 3.47 0.33
CA LEU A 31 5.31 3.64 -1.10
C LEU A 31 5.51 5.11 -1.46
N THR A 32 6.36 5.37 -2.45
CA THR A 32 6.57 6.71 -2.99
C THR A 32 5.98 6.76 -4.38
N THR A 33 5.06 7.72 -4.59
CA THR A 33 4.39 7.92 -5.88
C THR A 33 4.47 9.37 -6.30
N ARG A 34 4.28 9.61 -7.61
CA ARG A 34 4.14 10.95 -8.15
C ARG A 34 2.67 11.26 -8.32
N GLY A 35 2.24 12.45 -7.88
CA GLY A 35 0.85 12.87 -7.99
C GLY A 35 0.33 12.86 -9.42
N ALA A 36 -0.86 12.29 -9.63
CA ALA A 36 -1.48 12.17 -10.95
C ALA A 36 -1.81 13.54 -11.56
N LYS A 37 -2.12 14.52 -10.73
CA LYS A 37 -2.47 15.87 -11.16
C LYS A 37 -1.36 16.89 -10.86
N SER A 38 -0.83 16.84 -9.64
CA SER A 38 0.15 17.83 -9.17
C SER A 38 1.58 17.57 -9.57
N GLY A 39 1.91 16.31 -9.87
CA GLY A 39 3.29 15.88 -10.10
C GLY A 39 4.15 15.82 -8.85
N GLN A 40 3.60 16.15 -7.68
CA GLN A 40 4.35 16.11 -6.43
C GLN A 40 4.62 14.68 -5.99
N VAL A 41 5.84 14.45 -5.51
CA VAL A 41 6.25 13.15 -4.97
C VAL A 41 5.84 13.06 -3.51
N ARG A 42 5.18 11.95 -3.14
CA ARG A 42 4.74 11.71 -1.76
C ARG A 42 5.03 10.28 -1.37
N THR A 43 5.35 10.09 -0.09
CA THR A 43 5.62 8.79 0.50
C THR A 43 4.53 8.45 1.51
N THR A 44 4.01 7.22 1.44
CA THR A 44 2.92 6.76 2.31
C THR A 44 3.28 5.40 2.89
N PRO A 45 3.19 5.21 4.22
CA PRO A 45 3.35 3.89 4.81
C PRO A 45 2.09 3.05 4.60
N LEU A 46 2.27 1.81 4.17
CA LEU A 46 1.16 0.90 3.85
C LEU A 46 1.46 -0.50 4.34
N VAL A 47 0.41 -1.19 4.81
CA VAL A 47 0.50 -2.62 5.11
C VAL A 47 0.60 -3.38 3.79
N TYR A 48 1.48 -4.38 3.74
CA TYR A 48 1.65 -5.22 2.57
C TYR A 48 1.73 -6.69 2.96
N HIS A 49 1.52 -7.57 1.98
CA HIS A 49 1.90 -8.97 2.11
C HIS A 49 2.62 -9.44 0.84
N ARG A 50 3.31 -10.56 0.95
CA ARG A 50 4.03 -11.16 -0.18
C ARG A 50 3.13 -12.18 -0.87
N ASP A 51 3.14 -12.14 -2.20
CA ASP A 51 2.55 -13.19 -3.05
C ASP A 51 3.68 -13.68 -3.96
N GLY A 52 4.41 -14.68 -3.49
CA GLY A 52 5.65 -15.08 -4.15
C GLY A 52 6.68 -13.96 -4.12
N ASP A 53 7.17 -13.57 -5.28
CA ASP A 53 8.14 -12.47 -5.42
C ASP A 53 7.49 -11.09 -5.46
N ARG A 54 6.16 -11.04 -5.45
CA ARG A 54 5.42 -9.80 -5.60
C ARG A 54 5.00 -9.26 -4.23
N TYR A 55 4.77 -7.97 -4.18
CA TYR A 55 4.26 -7.29 -3.00
C TYR A 55 2.82 -6.86 -3.28
N VAL A 56 1.91 -7.03 -2.34
CA VAL A 56 0.50 -6.69 -2.52
C VAL A 56 0.08 -5.66 -1.48
N ILE A 57 -0.56 -4.60 -1.95
CA ILE A 57 -1.16 -3.56 -1.10
C ILE A 57 -2.63 -3.40 -1.48
N ALA A 58 -3.43 -2.87 -0.56
CA ALA A 58 -4.86 -2.68 -0.77
C ALA A 58 -5.24 -1.20 -0.65
N ALA A 59 -6.03 -0.71 -1.60
CA ALA A 59 -6.44 0.68 -1.63
C ALA A 59 -7.69 0.92 -0.77
N SER A 60 -7.59 0.55 0.52
CA SER A 60 -8.72 0.55 1.45
C SER A 60 -9.08 1.94 1.97
N LYS A 61 -8.09 2.78 2.25
CA LYS A 61 -8.28 4.08 2.89
C LYS A 61 -9.19 3.97 4.14
N GLY A 62 -8.98 2.89 4.95
CA GLY A 62 -9.78 2.64 6.14
C GLY A 62 -11.26 2.35 5.90
N GLY A 63 -11.65 1.94 4.69
CA GLY A 63 -13.04 1.72 4.32
C GLY A 63 -13.76 3.00 3.87
N ALA A 64 -13.01 4.06 3.55
CA ALA A 64 -13.60 5.31 3.04
C ALA A 64 -14.32 5.09 1.70
N PRO A 65 -15.29 5.94 1.33
CA PRO A 65 -16.06 5.77 0.08
C PRO A 65 -15.25 6.05 -1.18
N SER A 66 -14.08 6.64 -1.08
CA SER A 66 -13.23 6.94 -2.23
C SER A 66 -11.88 6.23 -2.13
N HIS A 67 -11.22 6.05 -3.27
CA HIS A 67 -9.89 5.46 -3.32
C HIS A 67 -8.84 6.46 -2.77
N PRO A 68 -7.73 5.97 -2.19
CA PRO A 68 -6.64 6.86 -1.76
C PRO A 68 -5.91 7.48 -2.95
N SER A 69 -5.29 8.63 -2.71
CA SER A 69 -4.57 9.36 -3.78
C SER A 69 -3.47 8.53 -4.42
N TRP A 70 -2.73 7.74 -3.63
CA TRP A 70 -1.64 6.93 -4.17
C TRP A 70 -2.14 5.88 -5.16
N TYR A 71 -3.39 5.41 -5.01
CA TYR A 71 -3.99 4.49 -5.96
C TYR A 71 -4.16 5.14 -7.33
N HIS A 72 -4.72 6.34 -7.36
CA HIS A 72 -4.87 7.10 -8.61
C HIS A 72 -3.51 7.38 -9.25
N ASN A 73 -2.50 7.66 -8.44
CA ASN A 73 -1.14 7.91 -8.91
C ASN A 73 -0.56 6.66 -9.59
N LEU A 74 -0.74 5.49 -8.98
CA LEU A 74 -0.26 4.23 -9.55
C LEU A 74 -1.03 3.83 -10.81
N VAL A 75 -2.35 4.08 -10.84
CA VAL A 75 -3.14 3.82 -12.05
C VAL A 75 -2.65 4.66 -13.21
N LYS A 76 -2.34 5.95 -12.96
CA LYS A 76 -1.88 6.84 -14.01
C LYS A 76 -0.48 6.49 -14.50
N HIS A 77 0.46 6.25 -13.59
CA HIS A 77 1.88 6.10 -13.95
C HIS A 77 2.32 4.65 -14.14
N GLY A 78 1.63 3.69 -13.55
CA GLY A 78 1.98 2.27 -13.66
C GLY A 78 3.25 1.88 -12.92
N GLU A 79 3.83 2.78 -12.15
CA GLU A 79 5.08 2.55 -11.44
C GLU A 79 5.18 3.38 -10.18
N GLY A 80 6.08 2.99 -9.29
CA GLY A 80 6.39 3.70 -8.06
C GLY A 80 7.71 3.21 -7.51
N GLU A 81 8.00 3.63 -6.29
CA GLU A 81 9.19 3.21 -5.57
C GLU A 81 8.78 2.76 -4.18
N VAL A 82 9.38 1.68 -3.68
CA VAL A 82 9.09 1.19 -2.34
C VAL A 82 10.34 1.08 -1.51
N GLU A 83 10.14 1.18 -0.20
CA GLU A 83 11.14 0.84 0.81
C GLU A 83 10.58 -0.33 1.59
N VAL A 84 11.29 -1.47 1.55
CA VAL A 84 10.94 -2.68 2.27
C VAL A 84 12.14 -3.06 3.14
N GLY A 85 11.96 -3.11 4.46
CA GLY A 85 13.08 -3.26 5.35
C GLY A 85 14.06 -2.10 5.14
N ARG A 86 15.30 -2.41 4.78
CA ARG A 86 16.33 -1.41 4.49
C ARG A 86 16.62 -1.26 3.00
N GLU A 87 15.84 -1.94 2.15
CA GLU A 87 15.99 -1.85 0.71
C GLU A 87 15.06 -0.82 0.12
N LYS A 88 15.52 -0.15 -0.93
CA LYS A 88 14.73 0.81 -1.70
C LYS A 88 14.85 0.44 -3.18
N PHE A 89 13.73 0.25 -3.87
CA PHE A 89 13.74 -0.18 -5.26
C PHE A 89 12.49 0.28 -6.01
N LYS A 90 12.61 0.30 -7.33
CA LYS A 90 11.47 0.64 -8.20
C LYS A 90 10.60 -0.58 -8.45
N VAL A 91 9.29 -0.32 -8.60
CA VAL A 91 8.30 -1.37 -8.85
C VAL A 91 7.40 -0.97 -10.01
N ARG A 92 6.93 -2.00 -10.74
CA ARG A 92 5.79 -1.89 -11.64
C ARG A 92 4.53 -2.15 -10.82
N ALA A 93 3.53 -1.31 -11.01
CA ALA A 93 2.26 -1.43 -10.29
C ALA A 93 1.17 -1.92 -11.23
N THR A 94 0.51 -3.00 -10.86
CA THR A 94 -0.63 -3.57 -11.59
C THR A 94 -1.86 -3.54 -10.70
N PRO A 95 -2.78 -2.58 -10.91
CA PRO A 95 -4.01 -2.53 -10.14
C PRO A 95 -4.95 -3.66 -10.58
N ILE A 96 -5.61 -4.29 -9.61
CA ILE A 96 -6.64 -5.29 -9.85
C ILE A 96 -7.89 -4.85 -9.11
N ALA A 97 -8.84 -4.29 -9.86
CA ALA A 97 -10.00 -3.62 -9.27
C ALA A 97 -11.07 -4.58 -8.80
N LYS A 98 -11.22 -5.73 -9.45
CA LYS A 98 -12.26 -6.72 -9.16
C LYS A 98 -11.91 -8.08 -9.77
N GLY A 99 -12.69 -9.10 -9.41
CA GLY A 99 -12.57 -10.43 -9.97
C GLY A 99 -11.92 -11.44 -9.03
N PRO A 100 -11.82 -12.71 -9.45
CA PRO A 100 -11.30 -13.79 -8.59
C PRO A 100 -9.88 -13.55 -8.09
N GLU A 101 -9.00 -13.01 -8.92
CA GLU A 101 -7.62 -12.72 -8.52
C GLU A 101 -7.59 -11.63 -7.45
N ARG A 102 -8.38 -10.57 -7.63
CA ARG A 102 -8.52 -9.52 -6.61
C ARG A 102 -9.01 -10.13 -5.29
N ASP A 103 -10.02 -10.99 -5.34
CA ASP A 103 -10.61 -11.58 -4.14
C ASP A 103 -9.62 -12.47 -3.40
N ARG A 104 -8.85 -13.27 -4.13
CA ARG A 104 -7.80 -14.11 -3.56
C ARG A 104 -6.74 -13.27 -2.84
N LEU A 105 -6.27 -12.22 -3.50
CA LEU A 105 -5.22 -11.35 -2.96
C LEU A 105 -5.72 -10.52 -1.77
N TYR A 106 -6.96 -10.05 -1.83
CA TYR A 106 -7.54 -9.28 -0.72
C TYR A 106 -7.76 -10.16 0.51
N GLU A 107 -8.22 -11.39 0.32
CA GLU A 107 -8.38 -12.32 1.42
C GLU A 107 -7.05 -12.62 2.10
N ALA A 108 -6.00 -12.89 1.32
CA ALA A 108 -4.66 -13.11 1.85
C ALA A 108 -4.15 -11.87 2.61
N HIS A 109 -4.47 -10.68 2.11
CA HIS A 109 -4.09 -9.42 2.77
C HIS A 109 -4.76 -9.28 4.13
N GLY A 110 -6.03 -9.63 4.24
CA GLY A 110 -6.78 -9.65 5.50
C GLY A 110 -6.26 -10.72 6.47
N ASP A 111 -5.80 -11.86 5.96
CA ASP A 111 -5.17 -12.88 6.80
C ASP A 111 -3.85 -12.41 7.39
N ASN A 112 -3.12 -11.57 6.65
CA ASN A 112 -1.87 -10.99 7.12
C ASN A 112 -2.10 -9.87 8.15
N PHE A 113 -3.18 -9.10 7.99
CA PHE A 113 -3.52 -8.00 8.90
C PHE A 113 -5.04 -7.87 8.99
N ALA A 114 -5.61 -8.31 10.11
CA ALA A 114 -7.05 -8.54 10.27
C ALA A 114 -7.94 -7.31 10.05
N GLY A 115 -7.42 -6.10 10.24
CA GLY A 115 -8.20 -4.87 10.01
C GLY A 115 -8.78 -4.77 8.62
N PHE A 116 -8.13 -5.36 7.62
CA PHE A 116 -8.61 -5.34 6.24
C PHE A 116 -9.88 -6.18 6.04
N LYS A 117 -10.19 -7.11 6.94
CA LYS A 117 -11.43 -7.89 6.87
C LYS A 117 -12.65 -7.05 7.17
N ASP A 118 -12.49 -5.97 7.93
CA ASP A 118 -13.59 -5.10 8.34
C ASP A 118 -13.86 -3.97 7.35
N TYR A 119 -12.88 -3.54 6.57
CA TYR A 119 -13.04 -2.41 5.67
C TYR A 119 -14.14 -2.60 4.62
N PRO A 120 -14.33 -3.78 4.01
CA PRO A 120 -15.44 -3.96 3.05
C PRO A 120 -16.82 -3.76 3.67
N LYS A 121 -16.95 -3.89 4.98
CA LYS A 121 -18.21 -3.66 5.69
C LYS A 121 -18.53 -2.17 5.85
N ARG A 122 -17.54 -1.30 5.65
CA ARG A 122 -17.66 0.15 5.84
C ARG A 122 -17.90 0.92 4.55
N THR A 123 -17.80 0.25 3.39
CA THR A 123 -17.97 0.89 2.10
C THR A 123 -18.66 -0.05 1.13
N LYS A 124 -19.41 0.53 0.19
CA LYS A 124 -20.07 -0.23 -0.88
C LYS A 124 -19.13 -0.44 -2.08
N ARG A 125 -18.04 0.30 -2.17
CA ARG A 125 -17.11 0.12 -3.27
C ARG A 125 -16.30 -1.15 -3.09
N ILE A 126 -15.86 -1.73 -4.21
CA ILE A 126 -14.89 -2.82 -4.18
C ILE A 126 -13.51 -2.21 -3.97
N ILE A 127 -12.82 -2.65 -2.91
CA ILE A 127 -11.48 -2.16 -2.61
C ILE A 127 -10.48 -2.83 -3.53
N PRO A 128 -9.80 -2.08 -4.43
CA PRO A 128 -8.82 -2.71 -5.32
C PRO A 128 -7.56 -3.11 -4.57
N VAL A 129 -6.90 -4.14 -5.09
CA VAL A 129 -5.54 -4.46 -4.68
C VAL A 129 -4.58 -3.98 -5.76
N VAL A 130 -3.32 -3.76 -5.40
CA VAL A 130 -2.28 -3.44 -6.36
C VAL A 130 -1.12 -4.39 -6.15
N VAL A 131 -0.70 -5.03 -7.23
CA VAL A 131 0.47 -5.91 -7.24
C VAL A 131 1.68 -5.09 -7.63
N LEU A 132 2.73 -5.16 -6.82
CA LEU A 132 3.98 -4.44 -7.03
C LEU A 132 5.08 -5.44 -7.35
N GLU A 133 5.68 -5.29 -8.52
CA GLU A 133 6.76 -6.16 -8.99
C GLU A 133 8.05 -5.35 -9.11
N ARG A 134 9.13 -5.86 -8.52
CA ARG A 134 10.43 -5.20 -8.55
C ARG A 134 10.97 -5.15 -10.00
N VAL A 135 11.44 -3.97 -10.42
CA VAL A 135 11.98 -3.75 -11.77
C VAL A 135 13.41 -3.20 -11.77
N SER A 136 14.00 -3.01 -10.58
CA SER A 136 15.39 -2.50 -10.53
C SER A 136 16.23 -3.18 -9.48
#